data_5f0f60d3d17071cb881f9dd4b9619b36
#
_entry.id   5f0f60d3d17071cb881f9dd4b9619b36
#
_cell.length_a   1.000
_cell.length_b   1.000
_cell.length_c   1.000
_cell.angle_alpha   90.00
_cell.angle_beta   90.00
_cell.angle_gamma   90.00
#
_symmetry.space_group_name_H-M   'P 1'
#
loop_
_entity.id
_entity.type
_entity.pdbx_description
1 polymer ?
#
loop_
_entity_poly.entity_id
_entity_poly.type
_entity_poly.pdbx_seq_one_letter_code
_entity_poly.pdbx_strand_id
1 'polypeptide(L)'
;VKGVRVFSDAMRVLKKGGYMIVDEIENHFNRELVASLLRLFLYKKTNPNGAVLIFSTHYPELLDELDRNDAVFITRSNEGLTVDNLNTLLNRNDMKKSEVYQSNFLGGTAPKYNALLTLQKSIIRSMEE
;
A
#
# COMPACT_ATOMS: atom_id res chain seq x y z
N VAL A 1 -12.56 15.48 8.15
CA VAL A 1 -11.89 15.97 9.36
C VAL A 1 -10.64 15.15 9.69
N LYS A 2 -10.68 13.81 9.64
CA LYS A 2 -9.47 12.98 9.90
C LYS A 2 -8.36 13.22 8.86
N GLY A 3 -8.69 13.30 7.57
CA GLY A 3 -7.73 13.56 6.50
C GLY A 3 -7.01 14.90 6.64
N VAL A 4 -7.73 15.97 7.06
CA VAL A 4 -7.13 17.29 7.29
C VAL A 4 -6.05 17.24 8.38
N ARG A 5 -6.29 16.46 9.44
CA ARG A 5 -5.32 16.26 10.52
C ARG A 5 -4.07 15.54 10.01
N VAL A 6 -4.23 14.43 9.30
CA VAL A 6 -3.12 13.67 8.71
C VAL A 6 -2.29 14.54 7.76
N PHE A 7 -2.93 15.37 6.95
CA PHE A 7 -2.25 16.30 6.06
C PHE A 7 -1.48 17.37 6.82
N SER A 8 -2.09 17.96 7.87
CA SER A 8 -1.44 18.93 8.74
C SER A 8 -0.22 18.36 9.45
N ASP A 9 -0.32 17.12 9.94
CA ASP A 9 0.79 16.41 10.57
C ASP A 9 1.92 16.13 9.56
N ALA A 10 1.58 15.73 8.33
CA ALA A 10 2.55 15.56 7.25
C ALA A 10 3.32 16.85 6.95
N MET A 11 2.62 18.00 6.84
CA MET A 11 3.26 19.29 6.63
C MET A 11 4.22 19.66 7.76
N ARG A 12 3.84 19.37 9.00
CA ARG A 12 4.69 19.62 10.16
C ARG A 12 5.95 18.76 10.15
N VAL A 13 5.81 17.46 9.82
CA VAL A 13 6.93 16.53 9.73
C VAL A 13 7.87 16.87 8.58
N LEU A 14 7.34 17.23 7.41
CA LEU A 14 8.15 17.70 6.28
C LEU A 14 8.97 18.95 6.61
N LYS A 15 8.38 19.88 7.38
CA LYS A 15 9.07 21.11 7.83
C LYS A 15 10.20 20.84 8.82
N LYS A 16 10.00 19.91 9.75
CA LYS A 16 10.92 19.70 10.89
C LYS A 16 11.86 18.51 10.70
N GLY A 17 11.56 17.63 9.76
CA GLY A 17 12.12 16.28 9.72
C GLY A 17 11.43 15.35 10.75
N GLY A 18 11.87 14.09 10.80
CA GLY A 18 11.35 13.07 11.72
C GLY A 18 10.50 12.02 11.03
N TYR A 19 9.67 11.35 11.79
CA TYR A 19 8.91 10.20 11.33
C TYR A 19 7.41 10.45 11.45
N MET A 20 6.66 9.97 10.46
CA MET A 20 5.20 9.90 10.47
C MET A 20 4.79 8.47 10.19
N ILE A 21 3.94 7.90 11.04
CA ILE A 21 3.42 6.53 10.88
C ILE A 21 1.92 6.61 10.68
N VAL A 22 1.42 5.98 9.62
CA VAL A 22 -0.01 5.96 9.26
C VAL A 22 -0.43 4.53 8.93
N ASP A 23 -1.35 4.00 9.69
CA ASP A 23 -1.96 2.72 9.39
C ASP A 23 -3.15 2.91 8.46
N GLU A 24 -3.27 2.04 7.43
CA GLU A 24 -4.31 2.09 6.42
C GLU A 24 -4.54 3.51 5.88
N ILE A 25 -3.54 4.05 5.20
CA ILE A 25 -3.54 5.46 4.73
C ILE A 25 -4.75 5.82 3.87
N GLU A 26 -5.33 4.84 3.16
CA GLU A 26 -6.55 4.96 2.38
C GLU A 26 -7.79 5.29 3.21
N ASN A 27 -7.82 5.00 4.49
CA ASN A 27 -8.94 5.37 5.37
C ASN A 27 -9.02 6.89 5.62
N HIS A 28 -7.99 7.63 5.23
CA HIS A 28 -7.89 9.06 5.43
C HIS A 28 -8.04 9.86 4.14
N PHE A 29 -7.68 9.25 3.01
CA PHE A 29 -7.61 9.91 1.71
C PHE A 29 -8.02 8.98 0.57
N ASN A 30 -8.50 9.56 -0.53
CA ASN A 30 -8.58 8.83 -1.78
C ASN A 30 -7.17 8.55 -2.34
N ARG A 31 -7.07 7.60 -3.26
CA ARG A 31 -5.81 7.15 -3.87
C ARG A 31 -4.94 8.30 -4.40
N GLU A 32 -5.54 9.27 -5.08
CA GLU A 32 -4.82 10.37 -5.73
C GLU A 32 -4.19 11.33 -4.70
N LEU A 33 -4.90 11.57 -3.59
CA LEU A 33 -4.35 12.35 -2.49
C LEU A 33 -3.24 11.62 -1.77
N VAL A 34 -3.34 10.29 -1.61
CA VAL A 34 -2.24 9.48 -1.06
C VAL A 34 -1.01 9.55 -1.96
N ALA A 35 -1.17 9.33 -3.27
CA ALA A 35 -0.07 9.45 -4.23
C ALA A 35 0.59 10.84 -4.19
N SER A 36 -0.22 11.89 -4.10
CA SER A 36 0.27 13.26 -3.97
C SER A 36 1.06 13.46 -2.68
N LEU A 37 0.57 12.91 -1.56
CA LEU A 37 1.28 12.96 -0.28
C LEU A 37 2.62 12.21 -0.34
N LEU A 38 2.67 11.03 -0.95
CA LEU A 38 3.90 10.27 -1.14
C LEU A 38 4.94 11.08 -1.93
N ARG A 39 4.52 11.73 -3.02
CA ARG A 39 5.41 12.57 -3.84
C ARG A 39 6.02 13.71 -3.04
N LEU A 40 5.29 14.30 -2.08
CA LEU A 40 5.85 15.34 -1.19
C LEU A 40 6.98 14.80 -0.32
N PHE A 41 6.91 13.55 0.15
CA PHE A 41 7.98 12.93 0.93
C PHE A 41 9.16 12.48 0.05
N LEU A 42 8.90 12.05 -1.18
CA LEU A 42 9.93 11.59 -2.12
C LEU A 42 10.72 12.75 -2.76
N TYR A 43 10.09 13.89 -2.95
CA TYR A 43 10.71 15.02 -3.64
C TYR A 43 11.59 15.85 -2.71
N LYS A 44 12.90 15.92 -2.99
CA LYS A 44 13.90 16.56 -2.14
C LYS A 44 13.59 18.04 -1.81
N LYS A 45 12.96 18.78 -2.72
CA LYS A 45 12.63 20.20 -2.47
C LYS A 45 11.48 20.38 -1.46
N THR A 46 10.55 19.44 -1.40
CA THR A 46 9.45 19.45 -0.42
C THR A 46 9.82 18.76 0.89
N ASN A 47 10.86 17.92 0.84
CA ASN A 47 11.38 17.18 1.99
C ASN A 47 12.89 17.43 2.19
N PRO A 48 13.31 18.67 2.41
CA PRO A 48 14.74 19.00 2.56
C PRO A 48 15.36 18.44 3.86
N ASN A 49 14.53 18.17 4.87
CA ASN A 49 14.95 17.70 6.19
C ASN A 49 14.90 16.19 6.35
N GLY A 50 14.64 15.44 5.27
CA GLY A 50 14.65 13.97 5.28
C GLY A 50 13.58 13.35 6.17
N ALA A 51 12.36 13.93 6.19
CA ALA A 51 11.22 13.35 6.88
C ALA A 51 10.88 11.97 6.28
N VAL A 52 10.48 11.03 7.13
CA VAL A 52 10.16 9.65 6.74
C VAL A 52 8.68 9.39 6.98
N LEU A 53 8.01 8.87 5.95
CA LEU A 53 6.64 8.37 6.04
C LEU A 53 6.67 6.84 6.02
N ILE A 54 6.12 6.23 7.07
CA ILE A 54 5.88 4.79 7.17
C ILE A 54 4.38 4.57 7.16
N PHE A 55 3.88 3.77 6.23
CA PHE A 55 2.43 3.54 6.13
C PHE A 55 2.11 2.12 5.70
N SER A 56 0.92 1.65 6.10
CA SER A 56 0.30 0.47 5.53
C SER A 56 -0.79 0.87 4.52
N THR A 57 -1.04 0.02 3.54
CA THR A 57 -2.08 0.24 2.52
C THR A 57 -2.51 -1.06 1.85
N HIS A 58 -3.76 -1.08 1.37
CA HIS A 58 -4.30 -2.10 0.48
C HIS A 58 -4.36 -1.64 -0.98
N TYR A 59 -3.83 -0.45 -1.32
CA TYR A 59 -3.77 0.06 -2.69
C TYR A 59 -2.48 -0.37 -3.39
N PRO A 60 -2.48 -1.46 -4.19
CA PRO A 60 -1.27 -1.94 -4.86
C PRO A 60 -0.70 -0.91 -5.85
N GLU A 61 -1.55 -0.03 -6.39
CA GLU A 61 -1.12 1.00 -7.33
C GLU A 61 -0.15 2.01 -6.73
N LEU A 62 -0.15 2.18 -5.39
CA LEU A 62 0.81 3.05 -4.71
C LEU A 62 2.24 2.50 -4.77
N LEU A 63 2.41 1.21 -5.04
CA LEU A 63 3.72 0.60 -5.24
C LEU A 63 4.45 1.20 -6.46
N ASP A 64 3.69 1.65 -7.46
CA ASP A 64 4.25 2.24 -8.69
C ASP A 64 4.76 3.67 -8.48
N GLU A 65 4.37 4.33 -7.37
CA GLU A 65 4.92 5.63 -6.97
C GLU A 65 6.32 5.51 -6.32
N LEU A 66 6.75 4.30 -5.98
CA LEU A 66 8.00 4.04 -5.28
C LEU A 66 9.05 3.48 -6.25
N ASP A 67 10.17 4.19 -6.43
CA ASP A 67 11.27 3.73 -7.29
C ASP A 67 12.05 2.56 -6.69
N ARG A 68 12.11 2.48 -5.35
CA ARG A 68 12.93 1.52 -4.62
C ARG A 68 12.10 0.36 -4.07
N ASN A 69 12.54 -0.87 -4.34
CA ASN A 69 11.91 -2.09 -3.82
C ASN A 69 12.23 -2.34 -2.34
N ASP A 70 13.39 -1.89 -1.86
CA ASP A 70 13.86 -2.10 -0.48
C ASP A 70 13.06 -1.31 0.57
N ALA A 71 12.29 -0.30 0.14
CA ALA A 71 11.38 0.45 1.00
C ALA A 71 9.99 -0.20 1.14
N VAL A 72 9.74 -1.33 0.45
CA VAL A 72 8.45 -2.00 0.40
C VAL A 72 8.51 -3.34 1.11
N PHE A 73 7.56 -3.57 2.00
CA PHE A 73 7.37 -4.84 2.71
C PHE A 73 5.99 -5.40 2.39
N ILE A 74 5.93 -6.67 2.00
CA ILE A 74 4.70 -7.40 1.71
C ILE A 74 4.35 -8.25 2.92
N THR A 75 3.20 -7.98 3.52
CA THR A 75 2.66 -8.80 4.62
C THR A 75 1.66 -9.80 4.08
N ARG A 76 1.73 -11.04 4.53
CA ARG A 76 0.83 -12.12 4.14
C ARG A 76 0.36 -12.90 5.35
N SER A 77 -0.90 -13.33 5.33
CA SER A 77 -1.50 -14.15 6.38
C SER A 77 -2.09 -15.42 5.74
N ASN A 78 -1.25 -16.43 5.52
CA ASN A 78 -1.70 -17.75 5.05
C ASN A 78 -1.69 -18.77 6.20
N GLU A 79 -0.56 -19.40 6.48
CA GLU A 79 -0.35 -20.31 7.61
C GLU A 79 0.35 -19.64 8.80
N GLY A 80 0.15 -18.35 8.95
CA GLY A 80 0.80 -17.44 9.90
C GLY A 80 1.10 -16.10 9.23
N LEU A 81 1.56 -15.13 10.02
CA LEU A 81 1.97 -13.82 9.51
C LEU A 81 3.41 -13.88 9.00
N THR A 82 3.59 -13.56 7.72
CA THR A 82 4.93 -13.37 7.12
C THR A 82 5.10 -11.95 6.64
N VAL A 83 6.34 -11.46 6.70
CA VAL A 83 6.74 -10.13 6.22
C VAL A 83 7.98 -10.29 5.36
N ASP A 84 7.86 -9.97 4.08
CA ASP A 84 8.96 -10.10 3.13
C ASP A 84 9.29 -8.74 2.51
N ASN A 85 10.57 -8.41 2.38
CA ASN A 85 10.99 -7.23 1.66
C ASN A 85 10.86 -7.46 0.15
N LEU A 86 10.26 -6.50 -0.57
CA LEU A 86 10.02 -6.63 -2.00
C LEU A 86 11.33 -6.80 -2.79
N ASN A 87 12.42 -6.23 -2.32
CA ASN A 87 13.73 -6.38 -2.97
C ASN A 87 14.28 -7.83 -2.91
N THR A 88 13.86 -8.62 -1.93
CA THR A 88 14.21 -10.04 -1.86
C THR A 88 13.34 -10.90 -2.77
N LEU A 89 12.14 -10.44 -3.08
CA LEU A 89 11.18 -11.14 -3.93
C LEU A 89 11.34 -10.80 -5.41
N LEU A 90 11.78 -9.57 -5.72
CA LEU A 90 11.97 -9.06 -7.08
C LEU A 90 13.40 -8.60 -7.30
N ASN A 91 14.16 -9.36 -8.07
CA ASN A 91 15.52 -9.02 -8.46
C ASN A 91 15.58 -7.97 -9.60
N ARG A 92 14.43 -7.55 -10.15
CA ARG A 92 14.32 -6.64 -11.30
C ARG A 92 13.41 -5.46 -10.95
N ASN A 93 13.84 -4.26 -11.34
CA ASN A 93 13.08 -3.02 -11.14
C ASN A 93 12.28 -2.57 -12.38
N ASP A 94 12.35 -3.31 -13.47
CA ASP A 94 11.71 -2.99 -14.76
C ASP A 94 10.25 -3.49 -14.85
N MET A 95 9.77 -4.21 -13.85
CA MET A 95 8.39 -4.67 -13.78
C MET A 95 7.52 -3.70 -13.00
N LYS A 96 6.30 -3.50 -13.48
CA LYS A 96 5.29 -2.70 -12.78
C LYS A 96 4.88 -3.42 -11.50
N LYS A 97 5.20 -2.84 -10.36
CA LYS A 97 5.07 -3.48 -9.04
C LYS A 97 3.62 -3.84 -8.70
N SER A 98 2.67 -2.96 -9.06
CA SER A 98 1.23 -3.21 -8.87
C SER A 98 0.75 -4.44 -9.63
N GLU A 99 1.21 -4.64 -10.87
CA GLU A 99 0.85 -5.81 -11.69
C GLU A 99 1.43 -7.10 -11.10
N VAL A 100 2.68 -7.06 -10.64
CA VAL A 100 3.33 -8.20 -9.98
C VAL A 100 2.58 -8.59 -8.71
N TYR A 101 2.17 -7.62 -7.92
CA TYR A 101 1.38 -7.84 -6.71
C TYR A 101 0.02 -8.49 -7.02
N GLN A 102 -0.69 -7.99 -8.04
CA GLN A 102 -2.01 -8.47 -8.45
C GLN A 102 -1.98 -9.81 -9.17
N SER A 103 -0.88 -10.16 -9.85
CA SER A 103 -0.74 -11.39 -10.62
C SER A 103 -0.56 -12.66 -9.79
N ASN A 104 -0.51 -12.56 -8.47
CA ASN A 104 -0.14 -13.63 -7.54
C ASN A 104 1.29 -14.18 -7.71
N PHE A 105 2.14 -13.51 -8.49
CA PHE A 105 3.54 -13.88 -8.66
C PHE A 105 4.29 -13.96 -7.31
N LEU A 106 3.92 -13.10 -6.37
CA LEU A 106 4.48 -13.07 -5.01
C LEU A 106 3.89 -14.12 -4.08
N GLY A 107 2.84 -14.86 -4.51
CA GLY A 107 2.12 -15.84 -3.71
C GLY A 107 1.24 -15.22 -2.61
N GLY A 108 -0.06 -15.50 -2.66
CA GLY A 108 -1.02 -15.06 -1.64
C GLY A 108 -1.42 -13.58 -1.68
N THR A 109 -1.02 -12.82 -2.69
CA THR A 109 -1.37 -11.41 -2.88
C THR A 109 -2.57 -11.18 -3.79
N ALA A 110 -2.88 -12.14 -4.68
CA ALA A 110 -4.03 -12.04 -5.56
C ALA A 110 -5.35 -12.35 -4.83
N PRO A 111 -6.47 -11.70 -5.22
CA PRO A 111 -7.79 -12.05 -4.72
C PRO A 111 -8.11 -13.53 -4.97
N LYS A 112 -8.63 -14.24 -3.96
CA LYS A 112 -9.06 -15.62 -4.11
C LYS A 112 -10.38 -15.67 -4.89
N TYR A 113 -10.31 -15.77 -6.21
CA TYR A 113 -11.48 -15.82 -7.12
C TYR A 113 -12.46 -16.92 -6.73
N ASN A 114 -11.95 -18.07 -6.28
CA ASN A 114 -12.78 -19.22 -5.83
C ASN A 114 -13.65 -18.87 -4.61
N ALA A 115 -13.19 -18.01 -3.70
CA ALA A 115 -13.99 -17.58 -2.55
C ALA A 115 -15.20 -16.74 -2.99
N LEU A 116 -15.02 -15.89 -3.98
CA LEU A 116 -16.08 -15.06 -4.55
C LEU A 116 -17.13 -15.90 -5.28
N LEU A 117 -16.72 -16.88 -6.07
CA LEU A 117 -17.61 -17.82 -6.74
C LEU A 117 -18.40 -18.69 -5.74
N THR A 118 -17.77 -19.12 -4.65
CA THR A 118 -18.44 -19.86 -3.59
C THR A 118 -19.49 -19.01 -2.89
N LEU A 119 -19.17 -17.76 -2.61
CA LEU A 119 -20.11 -16.80 -2.01
C LEU A 119 -21.29 -16.54 -2.93
N GLN A 120 -21.06 -16.29 -4.23
CA GLN A 120 -22.13 -16.12 -5.21
C GLN A 120 -23.08 -17.34 -5.25
N LYS A 121 -22.54 -18.54 -5.29
CA LYS A 121 -23.34 -19.78 -5.28
C LYS A 121 -24.16 -19.92 -4.00
N SER A 122 -23.63 -19.54 -2.84
CA SER A 122 -24.36 -19.61 -1.58
C SER A 122 -25.50 -18.57 -1.52
N ILE A 123 -25.27 -17.37 -2.07
CA ILE A 123 -26.31 -16.32 -2.16
C ILE A 123 -27.43 -16.78 -3.10
N ILE A 124 -27.11 -17.30 -4.29
CA ILE A 124 -28.10 -17.81 -5.25
C ILE A 124 -28.96 -18.89 -4.61
N ARG A 125 -28.35 -19.86 -3.91
CA ARG A 125 -29.08 -20.90 -3.19
C ARG A 125 -30.05 -20.33 -2.14
N SER A 126 -29.63 -19.34 -1.38
CA SER A 126 -30.49 -18.73 -0.34
C SER A 126 -31.63 -17.89 -0.91
N MET A 127 -31.60 -17.56 -2.20
CA MET A 127 -32.70 -16.86 -2.90
C MET A 127 -33.71 -17.83 -3.53
N GLU A 128 -33.36 -19.12 -3.68
CA GLU A 128 -34.22 -20.16 -4.26
C GLU A 128 -34.99 -20.95 -3.19
N GLU A 129 -34.70 -20.76 -1.91
CA GLU A 129 -35.42 -21.28 -0.76
C GLU A 129 -36.54 -20.28 -0.29
#